data_0f8837ac7a4d05bbf5ef0dde7b8ca60c
#
_entry.id   0f8837ac7a4d05bbf5ef0dde7b8ca60c
#
_cell.length_a   1.000
_cell.length_b   1.000
_cell.length_c   1.000
_cell.angle_alpha   90.00
_cell.angle_beta   90.00
_cell.angle_gamma   90.00
#
_symmetry.space_group_name_H-M   'P 1'
#
loop_
_entity.id
_entity.type
_entity.pdbx_description
1 polymer ?
#
loop_
_entity_poly.entity_id
_entity_poly.type
_entity_poly.pdbx_seq_one_letter_code
_entity_poly.pdbx_strand_id
1 'polypeptide(L)'
;MKVSILVPIYNVEKFFSRCLESLFSQTYPNIEYVFVNDCTPDNSMDVLHNIMERYPQRANMVRIINNATNLGIAIVRNILLENATGDYILFVDSDDWIERDMVELFVENVRHTNADIVGCDYYEDYPDKTVLIKQNYPADHTEAMKAMTLLKTKGVLWKLFIKHDVIVENNLSFYPEIHFGEDYIFCCKLFFYAKSFSYVDKALYHYVQYNPNNYCSTNSDSRINSFAKAIKMVEIFYRENGVYDILNHELLQRKFLCKSSYALDKKKRNIKKWASYFPESNGMWRKMNYSIPNKMRFLLFEIMAKFV
;
A
#
# COMPACT_ATOMS: atom_id res chain seq x y z
N MET A 1 17.96 8.71 -15.90
CA MET A 1 16.72 8.21 -15.25
C MET A 1 16.20 9.31 -14.35
N LYS A 2 14.97 9.74 -14.53
CA LYS A 2 14.27 10.71 -13.69
C LYS A 2 13.34 9.95 -12.74
N VAL A 3 13.24 10.39 -11.49
CA VAL A 3 12.37 9.76 -10.47
C VAL A 3 11.32 10.74 -10.03
N SER A 4 10.04 10.33 -10.01
CA SER A 4 8.95 11.09 -9.42
C SER A 4 8.68 10.58 -8.01
N ILE A 5 8.84 11.42 -7.00
CA ILE A 5 8.37 11.16 -5.64
C ILE A 5 7.00 11.81 -5.49
N LEU A 6 5.99 10.99 -5.15
CA LEU A 6 4.57 11.34 -5.11
C LEU A 6 4.08 11.37 -3.66
N VAL A 7 3.63 12.54 -3.19
CA VAL A 7 3.33 12.77 -1.77
C VAL A 7 1.93 13.38 -1.60
N PRO A 8 0.97 12.65 -1.03
CA PRO A 8 -0.32 13.21 -0.64
C PRO A 8 -0.20 14.02 0.67
N ILE A 9 -0.89 15.17 0.78
CA ILE A 9 -0.85 16.00 1.98
C ILE A 9 -2.26 16.17 2.52
N TYR A 10 -2.51 15.70 3.74
CA TYR A 10 -3.74 15.95 4.49
C TYR A 10 -3.54 15.72 5.98
N ASN A 11 -3.69 16.77 6.80
CA ASN A 11 -3.68 16.71 8.28
C ASN A 11 -2.43 16.04 8.87
N VAL A 12 -1.22 16.52 8.44
CA VAL A 12 0.08 15.90 8.77
C VAL A 12 1.11 16.89 9.34
N GLU A 13 0.71 18.09 9.73
CA GLU A 13 1.58 19.16 10.25
C GLU A 13 2.65 18.64 11.23
N LYS A 14 2.30 17.73 12.14
CA LYS A 14 3.18 17.24 13.20
C LYS A 14 4.29 16.28 12.73
N PHE A 15 4.10 15.65 11.57
CA PHE A 15 4.99 14.62 11.04
C PHE A 15 5.75 15.11 9.81
N PHE A 16 5.19 16.07 9.11
CA PHE A 16 5.59 16.43 7.76
C PHE A 16 7.01 17.02 7.65
N SER A 17 7.51 17.71 8.68
CA SER A 17 8.89 18.23 8.66
C SER A 17 9.91 17.11 8.47
N ARG A 18 9.78 16.00 9.19
CA ARG A 18 10.71 14.86 9.06
C ARG A 18 10.60 14.19 7.69
N CYS A 19 9.39 14.03 7.20
CA CYS A 19 9.14 13.54 5.84
C CYS A 19 9.88 14.41 4.82
N LEU A 20 9.64 15.71 4.78
CA LEU A 20 10.22 16.65 3.83
C LEU A 20 11.75 16.71 3.90
N GLU A 21 12.32 16.71 5.11
CA GLU A 21 13.77 16.68 5.30
C GLU A 21 14.37 15.40 4.70
N SER A 22 13.71 14.25 4.88
CA SER A 22 14.15 12.98 4.29
C SER A 22 14.07 12.99 2.76
N LEU A 23 13.04 13.63 2.20
CA LEU A 23 12.85 13.74 0.75
C LEU A 23 13.89 14.68 0.12
N PHE A 24 14.06 15.89 0.66
CA PHE A 24 14.95 16.89 0.06
C PHE A 24 16.43 16.61 0.30
N SER A 25 16.78 15.77 1.27
CA SER A 25 18.14 15.32 1.54
C SER A 25 18.58 14.08 0.73
N GLN A 26 17.75 13.55 -0.15
CA GLN A 26 18.10 12.40 -0.99
C GLN A 26 19.40 12.64 -1.76
N THR A 27 20.27 11.63 -1.81
CA THR A 27 21.57 11.70 -2.50
C THR A 27 21.43 11.73 -4.01
N TYR A 28 20.39 11.09 -4.54
CA TYR A 28 20.12 11.06 -5.98
C TYR A 28 19.69 12.45 -6.50
N PRO A 29 20.31 12.99 -7.56
CA PRO A 29 20.05 14.37 -7.97
C PRO A 29 18.82 14.56 -8.88
N ASN A 30 18.48 13.58 -9.72
CA ASN A 30 17.45 13.75 -10.77
C ASN A 30 16.08 13.29 -10.28
N ILE A 31 15.51 14.05 -9.34
CA ILE A 31 14.20 13.79 -8.72
C ILE A 31 13.27 14.95 -9.04
N GLU A 32 12.01 14.67 -9.31
CA GLU A 32 10.91 15.62 -9.14
C GLU A 32 10.05 15.22 -7.93
N TYR A 33 9.52 16.20 -7.25
CA TYR A 33 8.61 16.03 -6.13
C TYR A 33 7.23 16.56 -6.51
N VAL A 34 6.23 15.69 -6.52
CA VAL A 34 4.85 16.07 -6.79
C VAL A 34 4.07 15.96 -5.49
N PHE A 35 3.59 17.08 -4.99
CA PHE A 35 2.76 17.19 -3.80
C PHE A 35 1.32 17.50 -4.20
N VAL A 36 0.36 16.78 -3.63
CA VAL A 36 -1.07 17.13 -3.76
C VAL A 36 -1.62 17.44 -2.38
N ASN A 37 -1.95 18.69 -2.16
CA ASN A 37 -2.67 19.17 -0.99
C ASN A 37 -4.16 18.90 -1.16
N ASP A 38 -4.70 17.99 -0.37
CA ASP A 38 -6.12 17.62 -0.40
C ASP A 38 -6.99 18.52 0.49
N CYS A 39 -6.82 19.83 0.35
CA CYS A 39 -7.50 20.83 1.17
C CYS A 39 -7.24 20.60 2.66
N THR A 40 -5.97 20.49 3.05
CA THR A 40 -5.58 20.21 4.44
C THR A 40 -6.10 21.30 5.38
N PRO A 41 -6.71 20.94 6.54
CA PRO A 41 -7.25 21.91 7.48
C PRO A 41 -6.21 22.48 8.46
N ASP A 42 -5.00 21.94 8.47
CA ASP A 42 -3.90 22.29 9.37
C ASP A 42 -2.80 23.11 8.67
N ASN A 43 -1.70 23.39 9.37
CA ASN A 43 -0.60 24.19 8.83
C ASN A 43 0.43 23.35 8.02
N SER A 44 0.06 22.19 7.49
CA SER A 44 0.97 21.34 6.70
C SER A 44 1.60 22.08 5.52
N MET A 45 0.86 23.00 4.87
CA MET A 45 1.41 23.78 3.75
C MET A 45 2.46 24.78 4.17
N ASP A 46 2.32 25.41 5.34
CA ASP A 46 3.34 26.32 5.90
C ASP A 46 4.60 25.53 6.25
N VAL A 47 4.46 24.32 6.78
CA VAL A 47 5.59 23.42 7.03
C VAL A 47 6.34 23.09 5.73
N LEU A 48 5.60 22.79 4.63
CA LEU A 48 6.20 22.55 3.33
C LEU A 48 7.03 23.74 2.85
N HIS A 49 6.45 24.95 2.85
CA HIS A 49 7.13 26.15 2.38
C HIS A 49 8.38 26.47 3.22
N ASN A 50 8.27 26.42 4.54
CA ASN A 50 9.39 26.67 5.45
C ASN A 50 10.55 25.68 5.27
N ILE A 51 10.25 24.40 5.02
CA ILE A 51 11.31 23.41 4.76
C ILE A 51 11.90 23.60 3.36
N MET A 52 11.11 23.91 2.34
CA MET A 52 11.60 24.20 0.98
C MET A 52 12.62 25.33 0.96
N GLU A 53 12.45 26.39 1.74
CA GLU A 53 13.41 27.50 1.86
C GLU A 53 14.80 27.04 2.33
N ARG A 54 14.89 25.97 3.10
CA ARG A 54 16.15 25.36 3.57
C ARG A 54 16.85 24.53 2.50
N TYR A 55 16.13 24.18 1.41
CA TYR A 55 16.63 23.35 0.30
C TYR A 55 16.46 24.05 -1.07
N PRO A 56 17.03 25.26 -1.26
CA PRO A 56 16.83 26.04 -2.49
C PRO A 56 17.23 25.30 -3.77
N GLN A 57 18.21 24.36 -3.67
CA GLN A 57 18.64 23.51 -4.78
C GLN A 57 17.56 22.51 -5.26
N ARG A 58 16.52 22.26 -4.46
CA ARG A 58 15.39 21.37 -4.79
C ARG A 58 14.14 22.14 -5.23
N ALA A 59 14.07 23.46 -5.02
CA ALA A 59 12.88 24.26 -5.25
C ALA A 59 12.29 24.10 -6.66
N ASN A 60 13.16 24.13 -7.69
CA ASN A 60 12.73 23.97 -9.09
C ASN A 60 12.27 22.54 -9.45
N MET A 61 12.43 21.58 -8.55
CA MET A 61 12.04 20.19 -8.73
C MET A 61 10.68 19.90 -8.07
N VAL A 62 10.08 20.89 -7.41
CA VAL A 62 8.82 20.74 -6.65
C VAL A 62 7.65 21.23 -7.47
N ARG A 63 6.62 20.41 -7.55
CA ARG A 63 5.28 20.79 -8.06
C ARG A 63 4.26 20.59 -6.94
N ILE A 64 3.45 21.62 -6.67
CA ILE A 64 2.38 21.60 -5.68
C ILE A 64 1.05 21.76 -6.40
N ILE A 65 0.10 20.88 -6.12
CA ILE A 65 -1.26 20.92 -6.63
C ILE A 65 -2.20 21.05 -5.42
N ASN A 66 -3.12 22.01 -5.48
CA ASN A 66 -4.06 22.25 -4.39
C ASN A 66 -5.49 21.90 -4.83
N ASN A 67 -6.12 20.96 -4.13
CA ASN A 67 -7.54 20.67 -4.30
C ASN A 67 -8.39 21.72 -3.58
N ALA A 68 -9.52 22.10 -4.17
CA ALA A 68 -10.45 23.05 -3.59
C ALA A 68 -11.25 22.47 -2.39
N THR A 69 -11.37 21.13 -2.35
CA THR A 69 -12.04 20.37 -1.28
C THR A 69 -11.28 19.09 -1.02
N ASN A 70 -11.52 18.43 0.11
CA ASN A 70 -10.97 17.09 0.35
C ASN A 70 -11.65 16.07 -0.58
N LEU A 71 -10.85 15.44 -1.45
CA LEU A 71 -11.30 14.46 -2.45
C LEU A 71 -11.02 13.01 -2.03
N GLY A 72 -10.17 12.81 -1.02
CA GLY A 72 -9.77 11.51 -0.50
C GLY A 72 -8.60 10.87 -1.25
N ILE A 73 -7.93 9.94 -0.56
CA ILE A 73 -6.62 9.41 -0.94
C ILE A 73 -6.57 8.79 -2.34
N ALA A 74 -7.63 8.09 -2.78
CA ALA A 74 -7.66 7.45 -4.10
C ALA A 74 -7.60 8.47 -5.24
N ILE A 75 -8.39 9.57 -5.14
CA ILE A 75 -8.37 10.65 -6.12
C ILE A 75 -7.05 11.40 -6.08
N VAL A 76 -6.54 11.69 -4.88
CA VAL A 76 -5.23 12.35 -4.69
C VAL A 76 -4.12 11.56 -5.36
N ARG A 77 -4.08 10.24 -5.19
CA ARG A 77 -3.09 9.37 -5.83
C ARG A 77 -3.23 9.35 -7.36
N ASN A 78 -4.44 9.44 -7.89
CA ASN A 78 -4.64 9.58 -9.34
C ASN A 78 -4.07 10.91 -9.85
N ILE A 79 -4.35 12.03 -9.16
CA ILE A 79 -3.77 13.34 -9.49
C ILE A 79 -2.25 13.30 -9.43
N LEU A 80 -1.66 12.63 -8.43
CA LEU A 80 -0.22 12.45 -8.31
C LEU A 80 0.34 11.70 -9.52
N LEU A 81 -0.28 10.58 -9.94
CA LEU A 81 0.11 9.81 -11.12
C LEU A 81 0.01 10.62 -12.42
N GLU A 82 -1.07 11.35 -12.63
CA GLU A 82 -1.29 12.20 -13.81
C GLU A 82 -0.24 13.31 -13.96
N ASN A 83 0.39 13.70 -12.86
CA ASN A 83 1.40 14.77 -12.83
C ASN A 83 2.84 14.26 -12.71
N ALA A 84 3.04 12.96 -12.63
CA ALA A 84 4.35 12.32 -12.63
C ALA A 84 4.93 12.31 -14.06
N THR A 85 6.23 12.62 -14.19
CA THR A 85 6.93 12.61 -15.48
C THR A 85 8.25 11.84 -15.43
N GLY A 86 8.54 11.19 -14.30
CA GLY A 86 9.75 10.38 -14.11
C GLY A 86 9.64 9.02 -14.80
N ASP A 87 10.79 8.42 -15.08
CA ASP A 87 10.89 7.05 -15.61
C ASP A 87 10.41 6.02 -14.57
N TYR A 88 10.60 6.35 -13.29
CA TYR A 88 10.17 5.56 -12.14
C TYR A 88 9.45 6.42 -11.12
N ILE A 89 8.53 5.79 -10.40
CA ILE A 89 7.67 6.41 -9.38
C ILE A 89 7.95 5.80 -8.01
N LEU A 90 7.99 6.65 -6.99
CA LEU A 90 8.03 6.32 -5.58
C LEU A 90 6.91 7.08 -4.86
N PHE A 91 5.95 6.37 -4.27
CA PHE A 91 4.99 6.99 -3.35
C PHE A 91 5.63 7.12 -1.96
N VAL A 92 5.38 8.24 -1.29
CA VAL A 92 5.77 8.44 0.11
C VAL A 92 4.58 9.05 0.85
N ASP A 93 4.11 8.39 1.90
CA ASP A 93 3.07 8.95 2.76
C ASP A 93 3.66 10.08 3.62
N SER A 94 2.93 11.18 3.77
CA SER A 94 3.46 12.43 4.35
C SER A 94 3.68 12.39 5.86
N ASP A 95 3.20 11.36 6.55
CA ASP A 95 3.49 11.09 7.96
C ASP A 95 4.68 10.13 8.20
N ASP A 96 5.27 9.63 7.11
CA ASP A 96 6.41 8.70 7.10
C ASP A 96 7.72 9.41 6.67
N TRP A 97 8.82 8.68 6.63
CA TRP A 97 10.11 9.19 6.15
C TRP A 97 10.95 8.08 5.53
N ILE A 98 11.95 8.47 4.75
CA ILE A 98 12.80 7.54 3.99
C ILE A 98 14.28 7.73 4.30
N GLU A 99 15.07 6.68 4.14
CA GLU A 99 16.52 6.74 4.25
C GLU A 99 17.12 7.64 3.14
N ARG A 100 18.19 8.35 3.48
CA ARG A 100 18.82 9.35 2.61
C ARG A 100 19.29 8.82 1.25
N ASP A 101 19.60 7.54 1.18
CA ASP A 101 20.14 6.86 -0.01
C ASP A 101 19.11 5.97 -0.72
N MET A 102 17.82 6.03 -0.32
CA MET A 102 16.78 5.15 -0.85
C MET A 102 16.65 5.24 -2.37
N VAL A 103 16.51 6.44 -2.90
CA VAL A 103 16.33 6.63 -4.35
C VAL A 103 17.58 6.20 -5.12
N GLU A 104 18.77 6.50 -4.62
CA GLU A 104 20.04 6.11 -5.24
C GLU A 104 20.16 4.58 -5.34
N LEU A 105 19.91 3.87 -4.24
CA LEU A 105 19.97 2.41 -4.21
C LEU A 105 18.93 1.75 -5.13
N PHE A 106 17.74 2.32 -5.24
CA PHE A 106 16.74 1.84 -6.19
C PHE A 106 17.19 2.05 -7.64
N VAL A 107 17.72 3.23 -7.95
CA VAL A 107 18.23 3.54 -9.30
C VAL A 107 19.41 2.64 -9.66
N GLU A 108 20.32 2.39 -8.73
CA GLU A 108 21.44 1.46 -8.94
C GLU A 108 20.93 0.04 -9.20
N ASN A 109 19.97 -0.43 -8.41
CA ASN A 109 19.37 -1.75 -8.61
C ASN A 109 18.73 -1.87 -10.00
N VAL A 110 17.94 -0.88 -10.42
CA VAL A 110 17.31 -0.87 -11.74
C VAL A 110 18.32 -0.82 -12.89
N ARG A 111 19.43 -0.09 -12.75
CA ARG A 111 20.49 -0.06 -13.77
C ARG A 111 21.08 -1.45 -14.03
N HIS A 112 21.11 -2.31 -13.02
CA HIS A 112 21.64 -3.67 -13.14
C HIS A 112 20.57 -4.69 -13.56
N THR A 113 19.33 -4.50 -13.15
CA THR A 113 18.27 -5.51 -13.30
C THR A 113 17.25 -5.18 -14.37
N ASN A 114 17.10 -3.90 -14.70
CA ASN A 114 16.01 -3.36 -15.54
C ASN A 114 14.61 -3.80 -15.04
N ALA A 115 14.45 -3.97 -13.71
CA ALA A 115 13.23 -4.47 -13.12
C ALA A 115 12.08 -3.45 -13.26
N ASP A 116 10.88 -3.94 -13.49
CA ASP A 116 9.66 -3.12 -13.53
C ASP A 116 9.25 -2.67 -12.12
N ILE A 117 9.53 -3.51 -11.11
CA ILE A 117 9.28 -3.21 -9.70
C ILE A 117 10.52 -3.58 -8.88
N VAL A 118 10.99 -2.65 -8.06
CA VAL A 118 11.99 -2.90 -7.03
C VAL A 118 11.38 -2.68 -5.67
N GLY A 119 11.48 -3.66 -4.78
CA GLY A 119 11.04 -3.55 -3.39
C GLY A 119 12.20 -3.42 -2.42
N CYS A 120 11.90 -3.05 -1.17
CA CYS A 120 12.88 -3.03 -0.07
C CYS A 120 12.24 -3.49 1.24
N ASP A 121 13.07 -3.68 2.25
CA ASP A 121 12.64 -3.80 3.65
C ASP A 121 12.18 -2.44 4.18
N TYR A 122 11.55 -2.46 5.35
CA TYR A 122 11.13 -1.22 6.01
C TYR A 122 11.20 -1.35 7.53
N TYR A 123 11.15 -0.23 8.19
CA TYR A 123 11.00 -0.14 9.64
C TYR A 123 9.56 0.21 10.01
N GLU A 124 9.06 -0.36 11.09
CA GLU A 124 7.91 0.15 11.83
C GLU A 124 8.41 0.95 13.02
N ASP A 125 8.17 2.27 12.99
CA ASP A 125 8.60 3.19 14.03
C ASP A 125 7.47 3.38 15.05
N TYR A 126 7.68 2.89 16.27
CA TYR A 126 6.83 3.09 17.45
C TYR A 126 7.42 4.20 18.33
N PRO A 127 6.67 4.74 19.33
CA PRO A 127 7.20 5.79 20.21
C PRO A 127 8.46 5.39 20.97
N ASP A 128 8.63 4.11 21.29
CA ASP A 128 9.65 3.55 22.15
C ASP A 128 10.63 2.58 21.46
N LYS A 129 10.36 2.23 20.22
CA LYS A 129 11.18 1.26 19.46
C LYS A 129 11.00 1.37 17.96
N THR A 130 11.98 0.91 17.21
CA THR A 130 11.93 0.67 15.77
C THR A 130 12.06 -0.82 15.49
N VAL A 131 11.19 -1.37 14.67
CA VAL A 131 11.16 -2.80 14.33
C VAL A 131 11.46 -2.98 12.85
N LEU A 132 12.51 -3.72 12.53
CA LEU A 132 12.84 -4.10 11.15
C LEU A 132 11.84 -5.14 10.64
N ILE A 133 11.23 -4.86 9.50
CA ILE A 133 10.32 -5.77 8.80
C ILE A 133 10.96 -6.21 7.48
N LYS A 134 11.44 -7.43 7.49
CA LYS A 134 11.98 -8.06 6.28
C LYS A 134 10.86 -8.36 5.28
N GLN A 135 11.15 -8.10 4.02
CA GLN A 135 10.26 -8.39 2.90
C GLN A 135 10.86 -9.53 2.06
N ASN A 136 10.02 -10.21 1.33
CA ASN A 136 10.44 -11.20 0.33
C ASN A 136 9.69 -10.94 -0.96
N TYR A 137 10.42 -10.63 -2.02
CA TYR A 137 9.87 -10.46 -3.36
C TYR A 137 10.31 -11.64 -4.22
N PRO A 138 9.42 -12.61 -4.49
CA PRO A 138 9.76 -13.70 -5.39
C PRO A 138 10.15 -13.18 -6.78
N ALA A 139 11.20 -13.73 -7.35
CA ALA A 139 11.62 -13.38 -8.71
C ALA A 139 10.67 -13.98 -9.78
N ASP A 140 10.04 -15.11 -9.46
CA ASP A 140 9.02 -15.71 -10.32
C ASP A 140 7.73 -14.86 -10.29
N HIS A 141 7.23 -14.54 -11.48
CA HIS A 141 6.06 -13.68 -11.66
C HIS A 141 4.80 -14.24 -10.97
N THR A 142 4.54 -15.54 -11.13
CA THR A 142 3.37 -16.19 -10.52
C THR A 142 3.47 -16.19 -9.00
N GLU A 143 4.63 -16.50 -8.45
CA GLU A 143 4.85 -16.46 -6.99
C GLU A 143 4.79 -15.03 -6.44
N ALA A 144 5.22 -14.01 -7.19
CA ALA A 144 5.07 -12.61 -6.83
C ALA A 144 3.59 -12.21 -6.77
N MET A 145 2.78 -12.58 -7.76
CA MET A 145 1.32 -12.37 -7.75
C MET A 145 0.65 -13.08 -6.58
N LYS A 146 1.02 -14.34 -6.28
CA LYS A 146 0.50 -15.09 -5.11
C LYS A 146 0.84 -14.39 -3.80
N ALA A 147 2.10 -13.97 -3.64
CA ALA A 147 2.56 -13.25 -2.45
C ALA A 147 1.81 -11.93 -2.25
N MET A 148 1.54 -11.18 -3.34
CA MET A 148 0.76 -9.94 -3.31
C MET A 148 -0.71 -10.21 -2.98
N THR A 149 -1.34 -11.20 -3.60
CA THR A 149 -2.74 -11.56 -3.35
C THR A 149 -2.98 -11.90 -1.87
N LEU A 150 -2.02 -12.57 -1.24
CA LEU A 150 -2.06 -12.91 0.19
C LEU A 150 -1.59 -11.79 1.12
N LEU A 151 -1.02 -10.70 0.59
CA LEU A 151 -0.33 -9.67 1.36
C LEU A 151 0.85 -10.22 2.21
N LYS A 152 1.51 -11.27 1.73
CA LYS A 152 2.80 -11.73 2.30
C LYS A 152 3.89 -10.69 2.07
N THR A 153 3.89 -10.07 0.88
CA THR A 153 4.47 -8.75 0.65
C THR A 153 3.38 -7.75 0.99
N LYS A 154 3.58 -6.92 2.02
CA LYS A 154 2.58 -5.92 2.43
C LYS A 154 2.12 -5.12 1.19
N GLY A 155 0.83 -5.15 0.89
CA GLY A 155 0.25 -4.52 -0.32
C GLY A 155 0.13 -3.01 -0.15
N VAL A 156 1.26 -2.34 -0.07
CA VAL A 156 1.41 -0.89 0.07
C VAL A 156 2.39 -0.37 -0.97
N LEU A 157 2.20 0.86 -1.40
CA LEU A 157 2.95 1.46 -2.50
C LEU A 157 4.30 2.03 -2.08
N TRP A 158 4.40 2.57 -0.88
CA TRP A 158 5.51 3.39 -0.41
C TRP A 158 6.87 2.66 -0.31
N LYS A 159 6.91 1.36 -0.40
CA LYS A 159 8.14 0.54 -0.45
C LYS A 159 8.46 0.00 -1.84
N LEU A 160 7.71 0.43 -2.86
CA LEU A 160 7.86 -0.02 -4.24
C LEU A 160 8.39 1.12 -5.11
N PHE A 161 9.45 0.84 -5.83
CA PHE A 161 9.98 1.68 -6.90
C PHE A 161 9.46 1.10 -8.22
N ILE A 162 8.59 1.83 -8.88
CA ILE A 162 7.72 1.32 -9.94
C ILE A 162 8.08 2.00 -11.26
N LYS A 163 8.33 1.21 -12.29
CA LYS A 163 8.51 1.73 -13.64
C LYS A 163 7.23 2.40 -14.12
N HIS A 164 7.32 3.67 -14.53
CA HIS A 164 6.15 4.49 -14.86
C HIS A 164 5.37 3.92 -16.05
N ASP A 165 6.07 3.40 -17.08
CA ASP A 165 5.45 2.80 -18.26
C ASP A 165 4.47 1.68 -17.90
N VAL A 166 4.76 0.86 -16.88
CA VAL A 166 3.84 -0.21 -16.45
C VAL A 166 2.49 0.35 -16.03
N ILE A 167 2.48 1.54 -15.40
CA ILE A 167 1.25 2.21 -14.97
C ILE A 167 0.51 2.81 -16.18
N VAL A 168 1.24 3.54 -17.04
CA VAL A 168 0.67 4.28 -18.16
C VAL A 168 0.12 3.35 -19.24
N GLU A 169 0.92 2.36 -19.67
CA GLU A 169 0.54 1.42 -20.74
C GLU A 169 -0.68 0.56 -20.37
N ASN A 170 -0.89 0.33 -19.08
CA ASN A 170 -1.98 -0.52 -18.57
C ASN A 170 -3.11 0.29 -17.92
N ASN A 171 -3.09 1.62 -18.03
CA ASN A 171 -4.10 2.52 -17.48
C ASN A 171 -4.41 2.25 -16.00
N LEU A 172 -3.36 2.01 -15.19
CA LEU A 172 -3.53 1.72 -13.77
C LEU A 172 -3.95 2.98 -13.02
N SER A 173 -5.03 2.87 -12.25
CA SER A 173 -5.57 3.97 -11.44
C SER A 173 -6.18 3.45 -10.16
N PHE A 174 -6.39 4.35 -9.21
CA PHE A 174 -7.09 4.08 -7.96
C PHE A 174 -8.60 4.30 -8.12
N TYR A 175 -9.40 3.54 -7.38
CA TYR A 175 -10.86 3.57 -7.42
C TYR A 175 -11.41 4.46 -6.30
N PRO A 176 -12.04 5.62 -6.62
CA PRO A 176 -12.53 6.57 -5.61
C PRO A 176 -13.56 5.99 -4.63
N GLU A 177 -14.34 5.00 -5.08
CA GLU A 177 -15.35 4.32 -4.27
C GLU A 177 -14.78 3.30 -3.26
N ILE A 178 -13.49 3.05 -3.30
CA ILE A 178 -12.79 2.16 -2.37
C ILE A 178 -12.01 2.98 -1.35
N HIS A 179 -12.59 3.14 -0.18
CA HIS A 179 -11.99 3.93 0.89
C HIS A 179 -10.92 3.18 1.70
N PHE A 180 -10.86 1.85 1.61
CA PHE A 180 -9.85 1.01 2.23
C PHE A 180 -9.59 -0.24 1.37
N GLY A 181 -8.35 -0.47 1.02
CA GLY A 181 -7.92 -1.55 0.11
C GLY A 181 -7.72 -1.07 -1.34
N GLU A 182 -7.70 0.23 -1.58
CA GLU A 182 -7.35 0.85 -2.85
C GLU A 182 -5.93 0.46 -3.29
N ASP A 183 -4.97 0.49 -2.35
CA ASP A 183 -3.60 0.02 -2.56
C ASP A 183 -3.55 -1.47 -2.94
N TYR A 184 -4.37 -2.29 -2.28
CA TYR A 184 -4.43 -3.71 -2.57
C TYR A 184 -4.83 -4.00 -4.01
N ILE A 185 -5.88 -3.31 -4.51
CA ILE A 185 -6.32 -3.45 -5.91
C ILE A 185 -5.21 -3.01 -6.85
N PHE A 186 -4.66 -1.82 -6.60
CA PHE A 186 -3.60 -1.26 -7.43
C PHE A 186 -2.38 -2.19 -7.48
N CYS A 187 -1.90 -2.65 -6.33
CA CYS A 187 -0.76 -3.57 -6.25
C CYS A 187 -1.05 -4.92 -6.93
N CYS A 188 -2.25 -5.50 -6.77
CA CYS A 188 -2.59 -6.75 -7.45
C CYS A 188 -2.56 -6.59 -8.99
N LYS A 189 -3.09 -5.49 -9.53
CA LYS A 189 -3.02 -5.18 -10.96
C LYS A 189 -1.59 -4.87 -11.40
N LEU A 190 -0.86 -4.07 -10.63
CA LEU A 190 0.54 -3.74 -10.90
C LEU A 190 1.40 -5.00 -11.00
N PHE A 191 1.26 -5.94 -10.06
CA PHE A 191 2.02 -7.19 -10.06
C PHE A 191 1.61 -8.14 -11.19
N PHE A 192 0.39 -8.03 -11.68
CA PHE A 192 -0.05 -8.78 -12.87
C PHE A 192 0.62 -8.26 -14.15
N TYR A 193 0.74 -6.93 -14.32
CA TYR A 193 1.29 -6.33 -15.53
C TYR A 193 2.82 -6.24 -15.53
N ALA A 194 3.45 -6.11 -14.36
CA ALA A 194 4.90 -6.09 -14.24
C ALA A 194 5.50 -7.45 -14.62
N LYS A 195 6.58 -7.43 -15.41
CA LYS A 195 7.23 -8.64 -15.94
C LYS A 195 8.46 -9.03 -15.14
N SER A 196 9.02 -8.10 -14.36
CA SER A 196 10.28 -8.30 -13.65
C SER A 196 10.28 -7.63 -12.29
N PHE A 197 10.82 -8.34 -11.32
CA PHE A 197 10.88 -7.92 -9.92
C PHE A 197 12.31 -7.98 -9.41
N SER A 198 12.69 -7.00 -8.61
CA SER A 198 13.97 -6.98 -7.92
C SER A 198 13.80 -6.50 -6.48
N TYR A 199 14.87 -6.61 -5.72
CA TYR A 199 14.84 -6.34 -4.30
C TYR A 199 16.17 -5.73 -3.83
N VAL A 200 16.07 -4.70 -2.99
CA VAL A 200 17.19 -4.14 -2.24
C VAL A 200 17.10 -4.68 -0.81
N ASP A 201 18.05 -5.53 -0.41
CA ASP A 201 18.12 -6.12 0.94
C ASP A 201 18.60 -5.09 1.97
N LYS A 202 17.82 -4.02 2.10
CA LYS A 202 18.02 -2.93 3.06
C LYS A 202 16.67 -2.34 3.44
N ALA A 203 16.50 -1.99 4.71
CA ALA A 203 15.33 -1.22 5.13
C ALA A 203 15.56 0.26 4.79
N LEU A 204 14.68 0.79 3.93
CA LEU A 204 14.83 2.12 3.36
C LEU A 204 13.65 3.05 3.65
N TYR A 205 12.56 2.52 4.17
CA TYR A 205 11.35 3.25 4.50
C TYR A 205 11.02 3.11 5.98
N HIS A 206 10.55 4.19 6.61
CA HIS A 206 10.14 4.24 8.00
C HIS A 206 8.66 4.52 8.10
N TYR A 207 7.91 3.48 8.44
CA TYR A 207 6.46 3.53 8.62
C TYR A 207 6.12 3.92 10.05
N VAL A 208 5.61 5.14 10.24
CA VAL A 208 5.29 5.73 11.55
C VAL A 208 4.02 5.12 12.12
N GLN A 209 4.11 4.49 13.31
CA GLN A 209 3.00 3.80 13.98
C GLN A 209 2.36 4.61 15.12
N TYR A 210 2.87 5.80 15.42
CA TYR A 210 2.40 6.64 16.52
C TYR A 210 1.61 7.87 16.07
N ASN A 211 1.24 7.95 14.79
CA ASN A 211 0.29 8.94 14.31
C ASN A 211 -1.14 8.55 14.75
N PRO A 212 -1.80 9.31 15.67
CA PRO A 212 -3.14 8.98 16.14
C PRO A 212 -4.20 9.13 15.04
N ASN A 213 -3.90 9.90 13.99
CA ASN A 213 -4.77 10.11 12.83
C ASN A 213 -4.51 9.09 11.72
N ASN A 214 -3.64 8.11 11.94
CA ASN A 214 -3.34 7.09 10.95
C ASN A 214 -4.63 6.40 10.49
N TYR A 215 -4.88 6.46 9.20
CA TYR A 215 -6.07 5.90 8.54
C TYR A 215 -6.23 4.39 8.86
N CYS A 216 -5.13 3.71 9.16
CA CYS A 216 -5.10 2.28 9.50
C CYS A 216 -5.52 1.94 10.94
N SER A 217 -5.68 2.92 11.85
CA SER A 217 -5.87 2.68 13.28
C SER A 217 -7.22 2.08 13.69
N THR A 218 -8.26 2.21 12.87
CA THR A 218 -9.62 1.75 13.19
C THR A 218 -10.01 0.49 12.42
N ASN A 219 -10.16 -0.62 13.11
CA ASN A 219 -10.71 -1.84 12.53
C ASN A 219 -12.25 -1.81 12.59
N SER A 220 -12.89 -0.99 11.73
CA SER A 220 -14.34 -0.80 11.68
C SER A 220 -14.99 -1.75 10.68
N ASP A 221 -16.32 -2.00 10.84
CA ASP A 221 -17.10 -2.75 9.84
C ASP A 221 -17.06 -2.09 8.46
N SER A 222 -17.00 -0.77 8.40
CA SER A 222 -16.86 -0.02 7.16
C SER A 222 -15.57 -0.40 6.41
N ARG A 223 -14.46 -0.56 7.12
CA ARG A 223 -13.18 -1.01 6.52
C ARG A 223 -13.25 -2.44 6.01
N ILE A 224 -13.86 -3.35 6.79
CA ILE A 224 -14.05 -4.74 6.34
C ILE A 224 -14.91 -4.77 5.08
N ASN A 225 -15.99 -3.97 5.04
CA ASN A 225 -16.86 -3.83 3.86
C ASN A 225 -16.08 -3.32 2.64
N SER A 226 -15.29 -2.24 2.81
CA SER A 226 -14.50 -1.67 1.72
C SER A 226 -13.46 -2.67 1.22
N PHE A 227 -12.75 -3.33 2.13
CA PHE A 227 -11.75 -4.33 1.76
C PHE A 227 -12.38 -5.57 1.10
N ALA A 228 -13.56 -5.97 1.52
CA ALA A 228 -14.30 -7.05 0.85
C ALA A 228 -14.69 -6.67 -0.59
N LYS A 229 -15.07 -5.41 -0.84
CA LYS A 229 -15.27 -4.89 -2.21
C LYS A 229 -13.96 -4.96 -3.00
N ALA A 230 -12.86 -4.51 -2.42
CA ALA A 230 -11.54 -4.57 -3.06
C ALA A 230 -11.16 -6.01 -3.48
N ILE A 231 -11.36 -6.99 -2.60
CA ILE A 231 -11.10 -8.40 -2.91
C ILE A 231 -11.99 -8.89 -4.08
N LYS A 232 -13.26 -8.49 -4.12
CA LYS A 232 -14.17 -8.85 -5.23
C LYS A 232 -13.70 -8.23 -6.56
N MET A 233 -13.24 -6.97 -6.54
CA MET A 233 -12.71 -6.32 -7.75
C MET A 233 -11.46 -7.03 -8.25
N VAL A 234 -10.55 -7.43 -7.36
CA VAL A 234 -9.37 -8.22 -7.71
C VAL A 234 -9.78 -9.59 -8.28
N GLU A 235 -10.80 -10.25 -7.71
CA GLU A 235 -11.30 -11.52 -8.26
C GLU A 235 -11.84 -11.35 -9.68
N ILE A 236 -12.66 -10.32 -9.93
CA ILE A 236 -13.19 -10.02 -11.25
C ILE A 236 -12.04 -9.82 -12.24
N PHE A 237 -11.07 -8.96 -11.87
CA PHE A 237 -9.88 -8.72 -12.68
C PHE A 237 -9.10 -10.00 -13.01
N TYR A 238 -8.89 -10.89 -12.04
CA TYR A 238 -8.18 -12.15 -12.27
C TYR A 238 -8.97 -13.11 -13.19
N ARG A 239 -10.31 -13.11 -13.11
CA ARG A 239 -11.15 -13.89 -14.03
C ARG A 239 -11.11 -13.37 -15.46
N GLU A 240 -11.22 -12.05 -15.62
CA GLU A 240 -11.18 -11.39 -16.93
C GLU A 240 -9.83 -11.57 -17.64
N ASN A 241 -8.75 -11.71 -16.87
CA ASN A 241 -7.39 -11.88 -17.39
C ASN A 241 -6.88 -13.33 -17.36
N GLY A 242 -7.74 -14.31 -17.09
CA GLY A 242 -7.42 -15.74 -17.20
C GLY A 242 -6.45 -16.30 -16.16
N VAL A 243 -6.19 -15.57 -15.07
CA VAL A 243 -5.25 -16.01 -13.99
C VAL A 243 -5.96 -16.48 -12.72
N TYR A 244 -7.29 -16.46 -12.72
CA TYR A 244 -8.08 -16.85 -11.55
C TYR A 244 -7.74 -18.24 -11.03
N ASP A 245 -7.65 -19.25 -11.89
CA ASP A 245 -7.38 -20.63 -11.46
C ASP A 245 -6.02 -20.78 -10.79
N ILE A 246 -5.03 -20.02 -11.25
CA ILE A 246 -3.67 -20.01 -10.68
C ILE A 246 -3.64 -19.36 -9.29
N LEU A 247 -4.48 -18.32 -9.07
CA LEU A 247 -4.48 -17.48 -7.86
C LEU A 247 -5.67 -17.78 -6.92
N ASN A 248 -6.56 -18.70 -7.30
CA ASN A 248 -7.80 -18.97 -6.56
C ASN A 248 -7.53 -19.40 -5.11
N HIS A 249 -6.48 -20.20 -4.88
CA HIS A 249 -6.14 -20.65 -3.54
C HIS A 249 -5.78 -19.48 -2.62
N GLU A 250 -4.92 -18.57 -3.09
CA GLU A 250 -4.50 -17.37 -2.39
C GLU A 250 -5.66 -16.40 -2.18
N LEU A 251 -6.49 -16.27 -3.19
CA LEU A 251 -7.68 -15.42 -3.11
C LEU A 251 -8.69 -15.95 -2.08
N LEU A 252 -8.94 -17.26 -2.03
CA LEU A 252 -9.78 -17.88 -1.00
C LEU A 252 -9.22 -17.70 0.41
N GLN A 253 -7.89 -17.82 0.58
CA GLN A 253 -7.25 -17.52 1.86
C GLN A 253 -7.44 -16.03 2.22
N ARG A 254 -7.27 -15.10 1.27
CA ARG A 254 -7.47 -13.68 1.50
C ARG A 254 -8.91 -13.34 1.89
N LYS A 255 -9.89 -13.92 1.20
CA LYS A 255 -11.32 -13.84 1.52
C LYS A 255 -11.59 -14.31 2.95
N PHE A 256 -11.02 -15.45 3.33
CA PHE A 256 -11.16 -15.98 4.68
C PHE A 256 -10.53 -15.05 5.73
N LEU A 257 -9.33 -14.54 5.50
CA LEU A 257 -8.66 -13.59 6.40
C LEU A 257 -9.48 -12.32 6.60
N CYS A 258 -10.11 -11.80 5.56
CA CYS A 258 -10.96 -10.60 5.62
C CYS A 258 -12.10 -10.76 6.65
N LYS A 259 -12.77 -11.91 6.69
CA LYS A 259 -13.88 -12.15 7.62
C LYS A 259 -13.48 -12.75 8.96
N SER A 260 -12.25 -13.21 9.12
CA SER A 260 -11.81 -13.98 10.31
C SER A 260 -11.98 -13.22 11.63
N SER A 261 -11.90 -11.87 11.58
CA SER A 261 -12.11 -11.02 12.75
C SER A 261 -13.52 -11.19 13.38
N TYR A 262 -14.54 -11.47 12.57
CA TYR A 262 -15.90 -11.72 13.09
C TYR A 262 -16.02 -13.00 13.92
N ALA A 263 -15.06 -13.92 13.80
CA ALA A 263 -15.00 -15.11 14.65
C ALA A 263 -13.99 -14.96 15.80
N LEU A 264 -12.87 -14.27 15.57
CA LEU A 264 -11.74 -14.22 16.50
C LEU A 264 -11.80 -13.06 17.50
N ASP A 265 -12.18 -11.87 17.04
CA ASP A 265 -12.24 -10.68 17.88
C ASP A 265 -13.47 -10.72 18.79
N LYS A 266 -13.26 -10.76 20.11
CA LYS A 266 -14.32 -10.81 21.12
C LYS A 266 -15.33 -9.65 21.00
N LYS A 267 -14.86 -8.46 20.61
CA LYS A 267 -15.69 -7.25 20.45
C LYS A 267 -16.52 -7.23 19.19
N LYS A 268 -16.11 -8.03 18.18
CA LYS A 268 -16.72 -8.04 16.83
C LYS A 268 -17.45 -9.32 16.48
N ARG A 269 -17.49 -10.31 17.39
CA ARG A 269 -18.13 -11.60 17.10
C ARG A 269 -19.53 -11.42 16.55
N ASN A 270 -19.70 -11.85 15.31
CA ASN A 270 -20.98 -11.72 14.62
C ASN A 270 -21.13 -12.83 13.58
N ILE A 271 -21.95 -13.82 13.89
CA ILE A 271 -22.14 -14.98 13.02
C ILE A 271 -22.81 -14.61 11.69
N LYS A 272 -23.78 -13.67 11.71
CA LYS A 272 -24.49 -13.23 10.51
C LYS A 272 -23.51 -12.55 9.53
N LYS A 273 -22.68 -11.64 10.04
CA LYS A 273 -21.63 -11.00 9.24
C LYS A 273 -20.62 -12.00 8.74
N TRP A 274 -20.15 -12.92 9.59
CA TRP A 274 -19.21 -13.96 9.17
C TRP A 274 -19.79 -14.83 8.05
N ALA A 275 -21.06 -15.22 8.14
CA ALA A 275 -21.77 -16.01 7.15
C ALA A 275 -21.98 -15.26 5.81
N SER A 276 -22.22 -13.94 5.87
CA SER A 276 -22.51 -13.13 4.68
C SER A 276 -21.27 -12.81 3.83
N TYR A 277 -20.05 -12.84 4.43
CA TYR A 277 -18.82 -12.57 3.70
C TYR A 277 -18.19 -13.86 3.17
N PHE A 278 -18.03 -13.97 1.87
CA PHE A 278 -17.24 -15.01 1.20
C PHE A 278 -17.50 -16.43 1.75
N PRO A 279 -18.74 -16.96 1.68
CA PRO A 279 -19.06 -18.30 2.17
C PRO A 279 -18.22 -19.39 1.49
N GLU A 280 -17.80 -19.17 0.24
CA GLU A 280 -16.93 -20.05 -0.53
C GLU A 280 -15.55 -20.23 0.10
N SER A 281 -15.11 -19.31 0.94
CA SER A 281 -13.84 -19.40 1.67
C SER A 281 -13.93 -20.19 2.98
N ASN A 282 -15.12 -20.68 3.36
CA ASN A 282 -15.28 -21.54 4.52
C ASN A 282 -14.39 -22.77 4.40
N GLY A 283 -13.85 -23.25 5.52
CA GLY A 283 -12.92 -24.39 5.50
C GLY A 283 -11.47 -24.04 5.23
N MET A 284 -11.14 -22.85 4.70
CA MET A 284 -9.74 -22.45 4.43
C MET A 284 -8.85 -22.46 5.68
N TRP A 285 -9.43 -22.23 6.87
CA TRP A 285 -8.72 -22.30 8.15
C TRP A 285 -8.05 -23.67 8.39
N ARG A 286 -8.55 -24.76 7.80
CA ARG A 286 -7.98 -26.11 7.92
C ARG A 286 -6.56 -26.17 7.29
N LYS A 287 -6.33 -25.38 6.26
CA LYS A 287 -5.06 -25.27 5.52
C LYS A 287 -4.14 -24.17 6.07
N MET A 288 -4.57 -23.45 7.10
CA MET A 288 -3.83 -22.32 7.70
C MET A 288 -3.30 -22.67 9.09
N ASN A 289 -2.21 -22.02 9.47
CA ASN A 289 -1.56 -22.27 10.76
C ASN A 289 -2.24 -21.47 11.89
N TYR A 290 -3.40 -21.93 12.34
CA TYR A 290 -4.08 -21.42 13.52
C TYR A 290 -3.94 -22.35 14.72
N SER A 291 -3.96 -21.78 15.94
CA SER A 291 -4.03 -22.56 17.18
C SER A 291 -5.32 -23.40 17.23
N ILE A 292 -5.26 -24.53 17.94
CA ILE A 292 -6.41 -25.44 18.11
C ILE A 292 -7.67 -24.70 18.57
N PRO A 293 -7.64 -23.80 19.61
CA PRO A 293 -8.82 -23.05 20.04
C PRO A 293 -9.43 -22.19 18.93
N ASN A 294 -8.60 -21.58 18.08
CA ASN A 294 -9.09 -20.78 16.95
C ASN A 294 -9.70 -21.66 15.86
N LYS A 295 -9.10 -22.81 15.56
CA LYS A 295 -9.67 -23.78 14.62
C LYS A 295 -11.03 -24.30 15.08
N MET A 296 -11.18 -24.62 16.37
CA MET A 296 -12.47 -25.00 16.94
C MET A 296 -13.52 -23.89 16.82
N ARG A 297 -13.10 -22.65 17.02
CA ARG A 297 -14.02 -21.49 16.88
C ARG A 297 -14.49 -21.31 15.45
N PHE A 298 -13.61 -21.45 14.46
CA PHE A 298 -14.02 -21.41 13.05
C PHE A 298 -14.98 -22.56 12.70
N LEU A 299 -14.73 -23.77 13.19
CA LEU A 299 -15.62 -24.90 13.01
C LEU A 299 -17.02 -24.60 13.58
N LEU A 300 -17.09 -24.06 14.79
CA LEU A 300 -18.33 -23.65 15.43
C LEU A 300 -19.08 -22.62 14.57
N PHE A 301 -18.37 -21.60 14.07
CA PHE A 301 -18.96 -20.57 13.21
C PHE A 301 -19.46 -21.14 11.88
N GLU A 302 -18.75 -22.10 11.28
CA GLU A 302 -19.21 -22.80 10.07
C GLU A 302 -20.49 -23.59 10.31
N ILE A 303 -20.59 -24.27 11.45
CA ILE A 303 -21.79 -25.02 11.81
C ILE A 303 -22.95 -24.05 12.03
N MET A 304 -22.76 -23.02 12.85
CA MET A 304 -23.81 -22.05 13.18
C MET A 304 -24.27 -21.24 11.96
N ALA A 305 -23.38 -20.96 11.01
CA ALA A 305 -23.70 -20.23 9.78
C ALA A 305 -24.70 -20.95 8.87
N LYS A 306 -24.87 -22.26 9.04
CA LYS A 306 -25.89 -23.03 8.30
C LYS A 306 -27.33 -22.78 8.78
N PHE A 307 -27.50 -22.16 9.95
CA PHE A 307 -28.78 -21.89 10.59
C PHE A 307 -29.13 -20.39 10.65
N VAL A 308 -28.35 -19.55 10.01
CA VAL A 308 -28.51 -18.09 9.96
C VAL A 308 -28.67 -17.59 8.53
#